data_91bd2a7c8cd06b72c5e392d7ca538a3d
#
_entry.id   91bd2a7c8cd06b72c5e392d7ca538a3d
#
_cell.length_a   1.000
_cell.length_b   1.000
_cell.length_c   1.000
_cell.angle_alpha   90.00
_cell.angle_beta   90.00
_cell.angle_gamma   90.00
#
_symmetry.space_group_name_H-M   'P 1'
#
loop_
_entity.id
_entity.type
_entity.pdbx_description
1 polymer ?
#
loop_
_entity_poly.entity_id
_entity_poly.type
_entity_poly.pdbx_seq_one_letter_code
_entity_poly.pdbx_strand_id
1 'polypeptide(L)'
;IVDMAAETGGNVEGSVPDEVVDVNGVTIVGTANLANLAPRDATQMYASNMFNLVEDTWDEEAKQFVLDLENDILPGCVITHGGAVVHPTIKDIIEGGN
;
A
#
# COMPACT_ATOMS: atom_id res chain seq x y z
N ILE A 1 -19.56 -2.09 -10.50
CA ILE A 1 -18.75 -2.38 -9.30
C ILE A 1 -17.29 -2.43 -9.74
N VAL A 2 -16.40 -1.84 -8.97
CA VAL A 2 -14.94 -1.92 -9.20
C VAL A 2 -14.31 -2.67 -8.05
N ASP A 3 -13.66 -3.79 -8.34
CA ASP A 3 -12.95 -4.62 -7.37
C ASP A 3 -11.44 -4.38 -7.49
N MET A 4 -10.90 -3.54 -6.63
CA MET A 4 -9.47 -3.24 -6.60
C MET A 4 -8.61 -4.39 -6.04
N ALA A 5 -9.22 -5.34 -5.36
CA ALA A 5 -8.53 -6.49 -4.77
C ALA A 5 -8.60 -7.75 -5.66
N ALA A 6 -9.10 -7.66 -6.89
CA ALA A 6 -9.32 -8.81 -7.78
C ALA A 6 -8.07 -9.68 -7.94
N GLU A 7 -6.88 -9.08 -8.08
CA GLU A 7 -5.61 -9.80 -8.24
C GLU A 7 -5.21 -10.63 -7.02
N THR A 8 -5.68 -10.28 -5.85
CA THR A 8 -5.33 -10.93 -4.56
C THR A 8 -6.49 -11.69 -3.94
N GLY A 9 -7.44 -12.12 -4.76
CA GLY A 9 -8.59 -12.93 -4.34
C GLY A 9 -9.94 -12.24 -4.47
N GLY A 10 -9.96 -10.93 -4.60
CA GLY A 10 -11.17 -10.12 -4.80
C GLY A 10 -12.05 -9.98 -3.56
N ASN A 11 -12.87 -8.93 -3.57
CA ASN A 11 -13.87 -8.64 -2.55
C ASN A 11 -15.31 -8.77 -3.10
N VAL A 12 -15.46 -9.07 -4.38
CA VAL A 12 -16.75 -9.13 -5.07
C VAL A 12 -16.94 -10.50 -5.69
N GLU A 13 -18.07 -11.13 -5.36
CA GLU A 13 -18.46 -12.42 -5.97
C GLU A 13 -18.60 -12.25 -7.50
N GLY A 14 -17.97 -13.14 -8.24
CA GLY A 14 -17.95 -13.08 -9.71
C GLY A 14 -16.87 -12.21 -10.29
N SER A 15 -16.07 -11.50 -9.47
CA SER A 15 -14.90 -10.76 -9.94
C SER A 15 -13.86 -11.69 -10.55
N VAL A 16 -13.30 -11.30 -11.68
CA VAL A 16 -12.23 -12.04 -12.35
C VAL A 16 -11.01 -11.11 -12.50
N PRO A 17 -9.82 -11.56 -12.05
CA PRO A 17 -8.62 -10.75 -12.17
C PRO A 17 -8.34 -10.34 -13.62
N ASP A 18 -8.03 -9.06 -13.78
CA ASP A 18 -7.70 -8.41 -15.06
C ASP A 18 -8.79 -8.46 -16.14
N GLU A 19 -10.04 -8.71 -15.73
CA GLU A 19 -11.17 -8.73 -16.65
C GLU A 19 -12.29 -7.77 -16.22
N VAL A 20 -13.14 -7.44 -17.20
CA VAL A 20 -14.43 -6.79 -16.96
C VAL A 20 -15.51 -7.81 -17.32
N VAL A 21 -16.31 -8.19 -16.35
CA VAL A 21 -17.34 -9.23 -16.51
C VAL A 21 -18.72 -8.66 -16.21
N ASP A 22 -19.74 -9.29 -16.78
CA ASP A 22 -21.14 -9.00 -16.45
C ASP A 22 -21.73 -10.21 -15.71
N VAL A 23 -22.27 -9.95 -14.54
CA VAL A 23 -22.95 -10.96 -13.73
C VAL A 23 -24.37 -10.49 -13.47
N ASN A 24 -25.34 -11.12 -14.11
CA ASN A 24 -26.76 -10.80 -13.98
C ASN A 24 -27.09 -9.32 -14.25
N GLY A 25 -26.44 -8.71 -15.25
CA GLY A 25 -26.65 -7.30 -15.61
C GLY A 25 -25.85 -6.31 -14.76
N VAL A 26 -24.95 -6.80 -13.90
CA VAL A 26 -24.04 -5.97 -13.11
C VAL A 26 -22.64 -6.07 -13.69
N THR A 27 -22.11 -4.96 -14.18
CA THR A 27 -20.72 -4.89 -14.63
C THR A 27 -19.76 -4.87 -13.45
N ILE A 28 -18.83 -5.82 -13.42
CA ILE A 28 -17.78 -5.93 -12.39
C ILE A 28 -16.43 -5.73 -13.08
N VAL A 29 -15.69 -4.74 -12.62
CA VAL A 29 -14.37 -4.38 -13.13
C VAL A 29 -13.32 -4.93 -12.19
N GLY A 30 -12.59 -5.96 -12.63
CA GLY A 30 -11.45 -6.57 -11.92
C GLY A 30 -10.11 -6.21 -12.57
N THR A 31 -10.08 -5.17 -13.39
CA THR A 31 -8.89 -4.74 -14.14
C THR A 31 -7.71 -4.51 -13.21
N ALA A 32 -6.57 -5.12 -13.55
CA ALA A 32 -5.31 -4.92 -12.84
C ALA A 32 -4.82 -3.48 -13.01
N ASN A 33 -4.06 -3.02 -12.02
CA ASN A 33 -3.37 -1.75 -12.07
C ASN A 33 -4.27 -0.55 -12.45
N LEU A 34 -5.36 -0.38 -11.72
CA LEU A 34 -6.33 0.71 -11.94
C LEU A 34 -5.70 2.11 -11.90
N ALA A 35 -4.58 2.28 -11.19
CA ALA A 35 -3.82 3.53 -11.17
C ALA A 35 -3.40 3.99 -12.58
N ASN A 36 -3.13 3.06 -13.50
CA ASN A 36 -2.78 3.38 -14.88
C ASN A 36 -3.95 3.94 -15.69
N LEU A 37 -5.18 3.72 -15.25
CA LEU A 37 -6.38 4.26 -15.90
C LEU A 37 -6.70 5.68 -15.47
N ALA A 38 -6.17 6.12 -14.32
CA ALA A 38 -6.30 7.48 -13.80
C ALA A 38 -4.93 7.97 -13.27
N PRO A 39 -3.90 8.05 -14.13
CA PRO A 39 -2.53 8.25 -13.68
C PRO A 39 -2.31 9.60 -13.01
N ARG A 40 -3.01 10.64 -13.43
CA ARG A 40 -2.89 11.97 -12.83
C ARG A 40 -3.39 12.00 -11.40
N ASP A 41 -4.58 11.45 -11.15
CA ASP A 41 -5.20 11.42 -9.83
C ASP A 41 -4.44 10.47 -8.90
N ALA A 42 -4.09 9.29 -9.40
CA ALA A 42 -3.31 8.31 -8.65
C ALA A 42 -1.94 8.87 -8.23
N THR A 43 -1.23 9.53 -9.12
CA THR A 43 0.07 10.17 -8.82
C THR A 43 -0.08 11.28 -7.78
N GLN A 44 -1.11 12.12 -7.90
CA GLN A 44 -1.35 13.21 -6.96
C GLN A 44 -1.66 12.68 -5.55
N MET A 45 -2.52 11.67 -5.45
CA MET A 45 -2.86 11.06 -4.17
C MET A 45 -1.68 10.35 -3.54
N TYR A 46 -0.90 9.61 -4.32
CA TYR A 46 0.32 8.96 -3.86
C TYR A 46 1.36 9.96 -3.36
N ALA A 47 1.60 11.03 -4.14
CA ALA A 47 2.52 12.09 -3.74
C ALA A 47 2.09 12.79 -2.45
N SER A 48 0.79 13.03 -2.27
CA SER A 48 0.25 13.59 -1.03
C SER A 48 0.46 12.67 0.16
N ASN A 49 0.27 11.37 -0.01
CA ASN A 49 0.53 10.39 1.04
C ASN A 49 2.02 10.33 1.42
N MET A 50 2.92 10.40 0.44
CA MET A 50 4.35 10.45 0.68
C MET A 50 4.76 11.73 1.43
N PHE A 51 4.20 12.87 1.02
CA PHE A 51 4.44 14.14 1.69
C PHE A 51 3.97 14.10 3.15
N ASN A 52 2.75 13.63 3.39
CA ASN A 52 2.19 13.52 4.74
C ASN A 52 3.03 12.60 5.63
N LEU A 53 3.50 11.49 5.10
CA LEU A 53 4.38 10.57 5.84
C LEU A 53 5.70 11.24 6.23
N VAL A 54 6.31 11.99 5.31
CA VAL A 54 7.55 12.73 5.55
C VAL A 54 7.32 13.86 6.57
N GLU A 55 6.22 14.61 6.42
CA GLU A 55 5.86 15.69 7.35
C GLU A 55 5.60 15.16 8.77
N ASP A 56 4.92 14.03 8.90
CA ASP A 56 4.61 13.39 10.18
C ASP A 56 5.87 12.88 10.91
N THR A 57 6.93 12.61 10.17
CA THR A 57 8.22 12.19 10.75
C THR A 57 9.19 13.34 11.04
N TRP A 58 8.84 14.58 10.66
CA TRP A 58 9.67 15.75 10.90
C TRP A 58 9.47 16.31 12.30
N ASP A 59 10.54 16.43 13.06
CA ASP A 59 10.56 17.12 14.36
C ASP A 59 11.05 18.56 14.20
N GLU A 60 10.14 19.51 14.37
CA GLU A 60 10.43 20.95 14.24
C GLU A 60 11.39 21.48 15.30
N GLU A 61 11.37 20.93 16.50
CA GLU A 61 12.25 21.39 17.58
C GLU A 61 13.67 20.87 17.39
N ALA A 62 13.78 19.58 17.08
CA ALA A 62 15.06 18.92 16.82
C ALA A 62 15.61 19.21 15.42
N LYS A 63 14.77 19.72 14.50
CA LYS A 63 15.09 19.98 13.07
C LYS A 63 15.69 18.77 12.37
N GLN A 64 15.08 17.64 12.59
CA GLN A 64 15.49 16.36 12.01
C GLN A 64 14.29 15.42 11.84
N PHE A 65 14.47 14.38 11.02
CA PHE A 65 13.49 13.30 10.93
C PHE A 65 13.64 12.35 12.13
N VAL A 66 12.51 12.03 12.75
CA VAL A 66 12.44 11.07 13.85
C VAL A 66 11.54 9.92 13.45
N LEU A 67 12.10 8.72 13.41
CA LEU A 67 11.35 7.49 13.12
C LEU A 67 10.97 6.81 14.44
N ASP A 68 9.78 7.11 14.92
CA ASP A 68 9.18 6.42 16.07
C ASP A 68 8.57 5.09 15.62
N LEU A 69 9.32 4.00 15.81
CA LEU A 69 8.89 2.65 15.44
C LEU A 69 7.84 2.05 16.37
N GLU A 70 7.41 2.78 17.39
CA GLU A 70 6.34 2.38 18.31
C GLU A 70 5.00 3.03 17.96
N ASN A 71 4.95 3.92 16.96
CA ASN A 71 3.70 4.52 16.51
C ASN A 71 2.84 3.55 15.66
N ASP A 72 1.63 3.99 15.30
CA ASP A 72 0.66 3.14 14.60
C ASP A 72 0.97 2.94 13.10
N ILE A 73 1.83 3.77 12.52
CA ILE A 73 2.08 3.82 11.06
C ILE A 73 3.45 3.25 10.69
N LEU A 74 4.51 3.75 11.32
CA LEU A 74 5.89 3.44 10.93
C LEU A 74 6.29 1.97 11.06
N PRO A 75 5.82 1.19 12.05
CA PRO A 75 6.12 -0.24 12.11
C PRO A 75 5.68 -1.03 10.88
N GLY A 76 4.61 -0.58 10.19
CA GLY A 76 4.15 -1.16 8.95
C GLY A 76 4.83 -0.62 7.68
N CYS A 77 5.59 0.46 7.79
CA CYS A 77 6.22 1.15 6.66
C CYS A 77 7.74 0.98 6.62
N VAL A 78 8.40 0.97 7.79
CA VAL A 78 9.86 0.92 7.88
C VAL A 78 10.34 -0.52 7.80
N ILE A 79 11.10 -0.83 6.77
CA ILE A 79 11.68 -2.17 6.56
C ILE A 79 13.02 -2.28 7.26
N THR A 80 13.89 -1.29 7.07
CA THR A 80 15.23 -1.27 7.67
C THR A 80 15.46 0.01 8.45
N HIS A 81 16.13 -0.10 9.57
CA HIS A 81 16.55 1.05 10.40
C HIS A 81 17.77 0.67 11.23
N GLY A 82 18.70 1.60 11.40
CA GLY A 82 19.89 1.39 12.23
C GLY A 82 20.77 0.20 11.82
N GLY A 83 20.79 -0.13 10.52
CA GLY A 83 21.57 -1.25 9.99
C GLY A 83 20.93 -2.63 10.16
N ALA A 84 19.67 -2.69 10.58
CA ALA A 84 18.95 -3.94 10.80
C ALA A 84 17.59 -3.93 10.07
N VAL A 85 17.06 -5.12 9.78
CA VAL A 85 15.69 -5.29 9.32
C VAL A 85 14.76 -5.23 10.53
N VAL A 86 13.87 -4.25 10.56
CA VAL A 86 12.97 -3.99 11.69
C VAL A 86 11.51 -4.36 11.42
N HIS A 87 11.13 -4.48 10.14
CA HIS A 87 9.76 -4.86 9.79
C HIS A 87 9.48 -6.31 10.16
N PRO A 88 8.49 -6.61 11.03
CA PRO A 88 8.27 -7.96 11.56
C PRO A 88 8.10 -9.03 10.48
N THR A 89 7.19 -8.80 9.53
CA THR A 89 6.91 -9.75 8.45
C THR A 89 8.12 -10.01 7.55
N ILE A 90 8.87 -8.96 7.21
CA ILE A 90 10.05 -9.10 6.36
C ILE A 90 11.17 -9.83 7.11
N LYS A 91 11.31 -9.53 8.40
CA LYS A 91 12.27 -10.22 9.27
C LYS A 91 11.96 -11.72 9.32
N ASP A 92 10.71 -12.09 9.55
CA ASP A 92 10.27 -13.49 9.59
C ASP A 92 10.52 -14.22 8.26
N ILE A 93 10.29 -13.56 7.12
CA ILE A 93 10.59 -14.13 5.79
C ILE A 93 12.09 -14.38 5.62
N ILE A 94 12.92 -13.45 6.03
CA ILE A 94 14.37 -13.56 5.88
C ILE A 94 14.94 -14.63 6.82
N GLU A 95 14.51 -14.64 8.08
CA GLU A 95 14.97 -15.58 9.10
C GLU A 95 14.36 -16.98 8.96
N GLY A 96 13.11 -17.07 8.49
CA GLY A 96 12.37 -18.31 8.27
C GLY A 96 12.46 -18.88 6.85
N GLY A 97 13.10 -18.18 5.92
CA GLY A 97 13.17 -18.52 4.49
C GLY A 97 14.23 -19.55 4.11
N ASN A 98 14.62 -20.34 5.05
CA ASN A 98 15.55 -21.46 4.80
C ASN A 98 14.79 -22.75 4.51
#